data_b9345ed6b469437b195e0538a7556b17
#
_entry.id   b9345ed6b469437b195e0538a7556b17
#
_cell.length_a   1.000
_cell.length_b   1.000
_cell.length_c   1.000
_cell.angle_alpha   90.00
_cell.angle_beta   90.00
_cell.angle_gamma   90.00
#
_symmetry.space_group_name_H-M   'P 1'
#
loop_
_entity.id
_entity.type
_entity.pdbx_description
1 polymer ?
#
loop_
_entity_poly.entity_id
_entity_poly.type
_entity_poly.pdbx_seq_one_letter_code
_entity_poly.pdbx_strand_id
1 'polypeptide(L)'
;MAFQQSTGIIMTTNMAAVKVEGLTKSFETGAAVEDLSFEVRENEFVTLVGPSGCGKSTTLRMISGLVPPTQGKAYIRGKEVDRPIGDVGMVFQSPVLLPWRSTISNVLFMAEMRGENPGEYRQRALDLIKLASLEGFEKRYPHELSGGMQQRVAICRALLLNPSLLLMDEPFGALDIMTREKMGFELQKIWSASRNTVLFVTHSITEAVLLSDTIIVMTARPGKVKAVIPVDLPRPRDTKTLSDARFVQLAAAVRDNIEAQWVE
;
A
#
# COMPACT_ATOMS: atom_id res chain seq x y z
N MET A 1 -3.63 -28.66 51.05
CA MET A 1 -2.73 -27.80 50.26
C MET A 1 -3.27 -27.77 48.83
N ALA A 2 -3.96 -26.70 48.46
CA ALA A 2 -4.57 -26.53 47.13
C ALA A 2 -3.63 -25.70 46.27
N PHE A 3 -3.15 -26.27 45.18
CA PHE A 3 -2.39 -25.54 44.14
C PHE A 3 -3.36 -24.74 43.29
N GLN A 4 -3.35 -23.41 43.43
CA GLN A 4 -3.96 -22.51 42.48
C GLN A 4 -3.07 -22.44 41.21
N GLN A 5 -3.56 -22.95 40.09
CA GLN A 5 -2.99 -22.70 38.79
C GLN A 5 -3.47 -21.33 38.31
N SER A 6 -2.58 -20.36 38.34
CA SER A 6 -2.80 -19.06 37.66
C SER A 6 -2.72 -19.27 36.16
N THR A 7 -3.87 -19.28 35.52
CA THR A 7 -3.96 -19.23 34.04
C THR A 7 -3.61 -17.81 33.60
N GLY A 8 -2.34 -17.59 33.26
CA GLY A 8 -1.90 -16.35 32.65
C GLY A 8 -2.53 -16.20 31.25
N ILE A 9 -3.53 -15.36 31.14
CA ILE A 9 -4.03 -14.89 29.86
C ILE A 9 -2.90 -14.05 29.26
N ILE A 10 -2.17 -14.61 28.27
CA ILE A 10 -1.26 -13.86 27.44
C ILE A 10 -2.17 -12.97 26.55
N MET A 11 -2.42 -11.75 27.02
CA MET A 11 -2.93 -10.70 26.14
C MET A 11 -1.84 -10.41 25.12
N THR A 12 -1.91 -11.02 23.94
CA THR A 12 -1.20 -10.54 22.76
C THR A 12 -1.74 -9.15 22.47
N THR A 13 -1.08 -8.12 22.97
CA THR A 13 -1.27 -6.76 22.50
C THR A 13 -0.94 -6.76 21.02
N ASN A 14 -1.98 -6.75 20.20
CA ASN A 14 -1.88 -6.70 18.74
C ASN A 14 -1.37 -5.29 18.40
N MET A 15 -0.05 -5.10 18.42
CA MET A 15 0.56 -3.80 18.11
C MET A 15 0.23 -3.44 16.67
N ALA A 16 -0.29 -2.23 16.47
CA ALA A 16 -0.53 -1.71 15.13
C ALA A 16 0.79 -1.64 14.32
N ALA A 17 0.77 -2.14 13.10
CA ALA A 17 1.91 -2.00 12.18
C ALA A 17 2.14 -0.54 11.80
N VAL A 18 1.04 0.22 11.62
CA VAL A 18 1.06 1.68 11.43
C VAL A 18 0.04 2.29 12.38
N LYS A 19 0.45 3.34 13.09
CA LYS A 19 -0.45 4.17 13.89
C LYS A 19 -0.25 5.62 13.51
N VAL A 20 -1.35 6.32 13.25
CA VAL A 20 -1.39 7.74 12.88
C VAL A 20 -2.22 8.46 13.91
N GLU A 21 -1.68 9.52 14.53
CA GLU A 21 -2.29 10.26 15.61
C GLU A 21 -2.31 11.76 15.32
N GLY A 22 -3.49 12.32 15.03
CA GLY A 22 -3.71 13.75 14.82
C GLY A 22 -2.87 14.32 13.67
N LEU A 23 -2.55 13.53 12.66
CA LEU A 23 -1.59 13.88 11.61
C LEU A 23 -2.13 15.01 10.76
N THR A 24 -1.41 16.13 10.75
CA THR A 24 -1.78 17.35 10.02
C THR A 24 -0.62 17.81 9.14
N LYS A 25 -0.93 18.23 7.92
CA LYS A 25 0.02 18.88 7.02
C LYS A 25 -0.56 20.10 6.38
N SER A 26 0.03 21.25 6.68
CA SER A 26 -0.26 22.53 6.04
C SER A 26 0.89 22.95 5.14
N PHE A 27 0.56 23.47 3.98
CA PHE A 27 1.45 24.15 3.05
C PHE A 27 1.05 25.63 2.96
N GLU A 28 1.81 26.44 2.26
CA GLU A 28 1.47 27.86 2.03
C GLU A 28 0.07 28.03 1.41
N THR A 29 -0.36 27.08 0.59
CA THR A 29 -1.67 27.05 -0.10
C THR A 29 -2.82 26.51 0.78
N GLY A 30 -2.57 26.27 2.07
CA GLY A 30 -3.55 25.75 3.04
C GLY A 30 -3.31 24.29 3.46
N ALA A 31 -4.17 23.79 4.35
CA ALA A 31 -4.07 22.43 4.86
C ALA A 31 -4.37 21.39 3.76
N ALA A 32 -3.50 20.42 3.62
CA ALA A 32 -3.71 19.26 2.76
C ALA A 32 -4.40 18.13 3.53
N VAL A 33 -3.97 17.90 4.79
CA VAL A 33 -4.50 16.89 5.71
C VAL A 33 -4.67 17.56 7.09
N GLU A 34 -5.74 17.25 7.79
CA GLU A 34 -6.04 17.82 9.10
C GLU A 34 -6.58 16.74 10.05
N ASP A 35 -5.94 16.61 11.20
CA ASP A 35 -6.33 15.72 12.32
C ASP A 35 -6.62 14.26 11.86
N LEU A 36 -5.75 13.70 11.03
CA LEU A 36 -5.92 12.35 10.53
C LEU A 36 -5.45 11.33 11.58
N SER A 37 -6.34 10.44 12.00
CA SER A 37 -6.04 9.39 12.98
C SER A 37 -6.61 8.06 12.51
N PHE A 38 -5.75 7.01 12.42
CA PHE A 38 -6.14 5.64 12.09
C PHE A 38 -5.02 4.65 12.45
N GLU A 39 -5.35 3.38 12.45
CA GLU A 39 -4.41 2.30 12.67
C GLU A 39 -4.49 1.26 11.53
N VAL A 40 -3.35 0.62 11.23
CA VAL A 40 -3.22 -0.51 10.31
C VAL A 40 -2.64 -1.68 11.09
N ARG A 41 -3.27 -2.84 11.03
CA ARG A 41 -2.80 -4.05 11.72
C ARG A 41 -1.69 -4.74 10.94
N GLU A 42 -0.93 -5.60 11.62
CA GLU A 42 0.05 -6.47 10.94
C GLU A 42 -0.64 -7.36 9.90
N ASN A 43 -0.01 -7.48 8.73
CA ASN A 43 -0.48 -8.28 7.59
C ASN A 43 -1.84 -7.86 7.03
N GLU A 44 -2.31 -6.66 7.33
CA GLU A 44 -3.55 -6.10 6.79
C GLU A 44 -3.27 -5.32 5.50
N PHE A 45 -4.19 -5.42 4.56
CA PHE A 45 -4.20 -4.58 3.36
C PHE A 45 -5.21 -3.45 3.57
N VAL A 46 -4.73 -2.24 3.84
CA VAL A 46 -5.57 -1.06 4.06
C VAL A 46 -5.48 -0.12 2.87
N THR A 47 -6.61 0.39 2.41
CA THR A 47 -6.65 1.39 1.35
C THR A 47 -7.16 2.74 1.86
N LEU A 48 -6.44 3.80 1.52
CA LEU A 48 -6.93 5.18 1.59
C LEU A 48 -7.58 5.55 0.25
N VAL A 49 -8.87 5.88 0.28
CA VAL A 49 -9.62 6.30 -0.90
C VAL A 49 -10.26 7.67 -0.66
N GLY A 50 -10.41 8.46 -1.71
CA GLY A 50 -11.02 9.78 -1.61
C GLY A 50 -10.76 10.65 -2.84
N PRO A 51 -11.33 11.83 -2.93
CA PRO A 51 -11.21 12.74 -4.07
C PRO A 51 -9.75 13.09 -4.40
N SER A 52 -9.50 13.50 -5.64
CA SER A 52 -8.17 14.00 -6.03
C SER A 52 -7.81 15.24 -5.21
N GLY A 53 -6.54 15.30 -4.77
CA GLY A 53 -6.04 16.43 -3.97
C GLY A 53 -6.42 16.40 -2.49
N CYS A 54 -7.12 15.37 -1.98
CA CYS A 54 -7.50 15.29 -0.55
C CYS A 54 -6.34 14.91 0.40
N GLY A 55 -5.10 14.77 -0.09
CA GLY A 55 -3.94 14.56 0.76
C GLY A 55 -3.49 13.10 0.93
N LYS A 56 -4.02 12.12 0.18
CA LYS A 56 -3.65 10.70 0.26
C LYS A 56 -2.14 10.47 0.10
N SER A 57 -1.56 10.97 -0.99
CA SER A 57 -0.11 10.88 -1.24
C SER A 57 0.72 11.64 -0.21
N THR A 58 0.19 12.76 0.31
CA THR A 58 0.83 13.50 1.40
C THR A 58 0.85 12.66 2.67
N THR A 59 -0.25 12.00 3.00
CA THR A 59 -0.34 11.07 4.14
C THR A 59 0.68 9.94 4.01
N LEU A 60 0.78 9.30 2.84
CA LEU A 60 1.78 8.26 2.59
C LEU A 60 3.21 8.77 2.80
N ARG A 61 3.52 9.97 2.27
CA ARG A 61 4.84 10.59 2.41
C ARG A 61 5.19 10.96 3.85
N MET A 62 4.19 11.35 4.65
CA MET A 62 4.39 11.57 6.09
C MET A 62 4.67 10.26 6.82
N ILE A 63 3.90 9.20 6.55
CA ILE A 63 4.10 7.87 7.14
C ILE A 63 5.44 7.25 6.71
N SER A 64 5.91 7.53 5.50
CA SER A 64 7.24 7.07 5.04
C SER A 64 8.43 7.87 5.60
N GLY A 65 8.16 8.99 6.29
CA GLY A 65 9.20 9.91 6.78
C GLY A 65 9.84 10.80 5.70
N LEU A 66 9.27 10.82 4.49
CA LEU A 66 9.75 11.68 3.39
C LEU A 66 9.33 13.13 3.54
N VAL A 67 8.22 13.38 4.24
CA VAL A 67 7.70 14.72 4.51
C VAL A 67 7.36 14.81 5.99
N PRO A 68 7.92 15.78 6.73
CA PRO A 68 7.56 15.94 8.14
C PRO A 68 6.13 16.46 8.26
N PRO A 69 5.34 15.99 9.24
CA PRO A 69 4.04 16.57 9.57
C PRO A 69 4.18 17.97 10.14
N THR A 70 3.12 18.78 10.06
CA THR A 70 3.03 20.06 10.75
C THR A 70 2.60 19.86 12.20
N GLN A 71 1.69 18.89 12.45
CA GLN A 71 1.24 18.46 13.78
C GLN A 71 0.92 16.96 13.75
N GLY A 72 0.83 16.38 14.94
CA GLY A 72 0.57 14.95 15.10
C GLY A 72 1.79 14.11 14.81
N LYS A 73 1.62 12.77 14.84
CA LYS A 73 2.70 11.82 14.71
C LYS A 73 2.24 10.58 13.95
N ALA A 74 3.21 9.94 13.28
CA ALA A 74 3.05 8.62 12.71
C ALA A 74 4.02 7.66 13.39
N TYR A 75 3.59 6.42 13.59
CA TYR A 75 4.40 5.36 14.17
C TYR A 75 4.36 4.13 13.28
N ILE A 76 5.49 3.48 13.13
CA ILE A 76 5.61 2.17 12.48
C ILE A 76 6.15 1.20 13.54
N ARG A 77 5.34 0.17 13.86
CA ARG A 77 5.63 -0.82 14.92
C ARG A 77 6.07 -0.15 16.24
N GLY A 78 5.34 0.86 16.65
CA GLY A 78 5.57 1.62 17.89
C GLY A 78 6.75 2.59 17.85
N LYS A 79 7.50 2.67 16.75
CA LYS A 79 8.58 3.66 16.55
C LYS A 79 8.05 4.90 15.86
N GLU A 80 8.26 6.09 16.44
CA GLU A 80 7.93 7.35 15.82
C GLU A 80 8.71 7.54 14.51
N VAL A 81 8.02 8.03 13.48
CA VAL A 81 8.59 8.28 12.16
C VAL A 81 9.04 9.73 12.07
N ASP A 82 10.32 9.97 12.25
CA ASP A 82 11.00 11.29 12.08
C ASP A 82 11.81 11.38 10.78
N ARG A 83 12.10 10.26 10.16
CA ARG A 83 12.90 10.10 8.93
C ARG A 83 12.54 8.79 8.23
N PRO A 84 12.96 8.59 6.96
CA PRO A 84 12.73 7.33 6.25
C PRO A 84 13.29 6.11 7.00
N ILE A 85 12.44 5.08 7.14
CA ILE A 85 12.76 3.83 7.83
C ILE A 85 13.13 2.77 6.79
N GLY A 86 14.26 2.10 6.98
CA GLY A 86 14.79 1.14 6.01
C GLY A 86 13.92 -0.12 5.79
N ASP A 87 13.01 -0.45 6.69
CA ASP A 87 12.11 -1.61 6.60
C ASP A 87 10.74 -1.26 5.96
N VAL A 88 10.67 -0.15 5.23
CA VAL A 88 9.49 0.29 4.50
C VAL A 88 9.78 0.25 3.01
N GLY A 89 8.99 -0.52 2.27
CA GLY A 89 8.99 -0.50 0.81
C GLY A 89 8.04 0.58 0.29
N MET A 90 8.43 1.29 -0.76
CA MET A 90 7.56 2.30 -1.37
C MET A 90 7.44 2.10 -2.88
N VAL A 91 6.21 2.10 -3.37
CA VAL A 91 5.85 2.08 -4.78
C VAL A 91 5.17 3.40 -5.12
N PHE A 92 5.74 4.13 -6.06
CA PHE A 92 5.22 5.42 -6.50
C PHE A 92 4.24 5.27 -7.66
N GLN A 93 3.46 6.28 -7.92
CA GLN A 93 2.54 6.37 -9.06
C GLN A 93 3.27 6.18 -10.40
N SER A 94 4.46 6.77 -10.55
CA SER A 94 5.38 6.47 -11.63
C SER A 94 6.34 5.37 -11.19
N PRO A 95 6.68 4.36 -12.02
CA PRO A 95 7.54 3.23 -11.66
C PRO A 95 8.94 3.62 -11.19
N VAL A 96 9.45 4.79 -11.59
CA VAL A 96 10.76 5.34 -11.24
C VAL A 96 11.87 4.29 -11.38
N LEU A 97 11.86 3.55 -12.51
CA LEU A 97 12.93 2.60 -12.82
C LEU A 97 14.17 3.33 -13.33
N LEU A 98 15.33 2.76 -13.04
CA LEU A 98 16.60 3.26 -13.56
C LEU A 98 16.71 2.85 -15.05
N PRO A 99 16.68 3.81 -16.00
CA PRO A 99 16.54 3.51 -17.43
C PRO A 99 17.76 2.78 -18.03
N TRP A 100 18.91 2.89 -17.39
CA TRP A 100 20.16 2.21 -17.77
C TRP A 100 20.34 0.82 -17.14
N ARG A 101 19.36 0.34 -16.38
CA ARG A 101 19.39 -0.98 -15.74
C ARG A 101 18.33 -1.89 -16.34
N SER A 102 18.67 -3.15 -16.50
CA SER A 102 17.70 -4.19 -16.87
C SER A 102 16.67 -4.42 -15.76
N THR A 103 15.60 -5.16 -16.07
CA THR A 103 14.56 -5.56 -15.12
C THR A 103 15.14 -6.17 -13.86
N ILE A 104 15.97 -7.22 -13.98
CA ILE A 104 16.57 -7.89 -12.82
C ILE A 104 17.48 -6.95 -12.03
N SER A 105 18.25 -6.09 -12.71
CA SER A 105 19.13 -5.13 -12.05
C SER A 105 18.37 -4.01 -11.36
N ASN A 106 17.19 -3.62 -11.86
CA ASN A 106 16.28 -2.70 -11.17
C ASN A 106 15.73 -3.33 -9.90
N VAL A 107 15.34 -4.59 -9.92
CA VAL A 107 14.85 -5.31 -8.73
C VAL A 107 15.95 -5.42 -7.69
N LEU A 108 17.16 -5.84 -8.08
CA LEU A 108 18.30 -6.02 -7.19
C LEU A 108 18.88 -4.72 -6.62
N PHE A 109 18.50 -3.57 -7.17
CA PHE A 109 19.03 -2.26 -6.77
C PHE A 109 18.85 -1.95 -5.28
N MET A 110 17.76 -2.46 -4.65
CA MET A 110 17.53 -2.21 -3.22
C MET A 110 18.59 -2.88 -2.33
N ALA A 111 19.08 -4.07 -2.70
CA ALA A 111 20.18 -4.74 -2.00
C ALA A 111 21.49 -3.94 -2.13
N GLU A 112 21.80 -3.45 -3.34
CA GLU A 112 22.96 -2.59 -3.57
C GLU A 112 22.91 -1.32 -2.72
N MET A 113 21.75 -0.65 -2.66
CA MET A 113 21.57 0.59 -1.88
C MET A 113 21.74 0.38 -0.38
N ARG A 114 21.50 -0.83 0.12
CA ARG A 114 21.77 -1.20 1.53
C ARG A 114 23.20 -1.68 1.79
N GLY A 115 24.03 -1.76 0.74
CA GLY A 115 25.39 -2.30 0.85
C GLY A 115 25.43 -3.83 1.01
N GLU A 116 24.32 -4.50 0.70
CA GLU A 116 24.18 -5.96 0.74
C GLU A 116 24.63 -6.55 -0.60
N ASN A 117 25.06 -7.83 -0.60
CA ASN A 117 25.49 -8.51 -1.82
C ASN A 117 24.29 -8.85 -2.71
N PRO A 118 24.09 -8.24 -3.90
CA PRO A 118 22.93 -8.52 -4.76
C PRO A 118 22.85 -9.98 -5.22
N GLY A 119 23.99 -10.70 -5.24
CA GLY A 119 24.07 -12.11 -5.61
C GLY A 119 23.23 -13.00 -4.69
N GLU A 120 23.15 -12.68 -3.40
CA GLU A 120 22.38 -13.42 -2.40
C GLU A 120 20.86 -13.29 -2.63
N TYR A 121 20.43 -12.16 -3.20
CA TYR A 121 19.02 -11.86 -3.50
C TYR A 121 18.59 -12.30 -4.92
N ARG A 122 19.53 -12.80 -5.73
CA ARG A 122 19.25 -13.09 -7.14
C ARG A 122 18.13 -14.09 -7.34
N GLN A 123 18.12 -15.18 -6.57
CA GLN A 123 17.06 -16.19 -6.69
C GLN A 123 15.71 -15.57 -6.28
N ARG A 124 15.65 -14.86 -5.17
CA ARG A 124 14.43 -14.17 -4.72
C ARG A 124 13.94 -13.14 -5.75
N ALA A 125 14.84 -12.41 -6.40
CA ALA A 125 14.47 -11.46 -7.46
C ALA A 125 13.84 -12.19 -8.65
N LEU A 126 14.37 -13.35 -9.06
CA LEU A 126 13.80 -14.17 -10.13
C LEU A 126 12.42 -14.74 -9.74
N ASP A 127 12.26 -15.19 -8.50
CA ASP A 127 10.98 -15.68 -8.00
C ASP A 127 9.90 -14.58 -8.00
N LEU A 128 10.25 -13.36 -7.59
CA LEU A 128 9.36 -12.20 -7.64
C LEU A 128 9.00 -11.81 -9.08
N ILE A 129 9.99 -11.82 -10.00
CA ILE A 129 9.79 -11.54 -11.42
C ILE A 129 8.82 -12.56 -12.02
N LYS A 130 8.99 -13.85 -11.71
CA LYS A 130 8.10 -14.92 -12.14
C LYS A 130 6.69 -14.75 -11.56
N LEU A 131 6.58 -14.47 -10.24
CA LEU A 131 5.30 -14.23 -9.57
C LEU A 131 4.56 -13.03 -10.19
N ALA A 132 5.30 -12.00 -10.62
CA ALA A 132 4.76 -10.83 -11.31
C ALA A 132 4.48 -11.06 -12.81
N SER A 133 4.56 -12.31 -13.32
CA SER A 133 4.35 -12.65 -14.74
C SER A 133 5.29 -11.87 -15.68
N LEU A 134 6.55 -11.73 -15.29
CA LEU A 134 7.62 -11.07 -16.06
C LEU A 134 8.73 -12.03 -16.48
N GLU A 135 8.47 -13.35 -16.42
CA GLU A 135 9.40 -14.39 -16.89
C GLU A 135 9.77 -14.18 -18.37
N GLY A 136 11.06 -14.22 -18.69
CA GLY A 136 11.59 -13.91 -20.02
C GLY A 136 11.92 -12.44 -20.27
N PHE A 137 11.56 -11.52 -19.33
CA PHE A 137 11.84 -10.09 -19.43
C PHE A 137 12.97 -9.62 -18.48
N GLU A 138 13.70 -10.53 -17.85
CA GLU A 138 14.71 -10.23 -16.83
C GLU A 138 15.82 -9.31 -17.34
N LYS A 139 16.20 -9.47 -18.62
CA LYS A 139 17.26 -8.71 -19.28
C LYS A 139 16.76 -7.45 -20.01
N ARG A 140 15.45 -7.25 -20.11
CA ARG A 140 14.86 -6.09 -20.78
C ARG A 140 15.07 -4.81 -19.98
N TYR A 141 15.25 -3.71 -20.70
CA TYR A 141 15.36 -2.37 -20.12
C TYR A 141 13.98 -1.70 -20.01
N PRO A 142 13.79 -0.67 -19.16
CA PRO A 142 12.49 -0.02 -18.97
C PRO A 142 11.81 0.42 -20.27
N HIS A 143 12.53 0.96 -21.23
CA HIS A 143 11.99 1.39 -22.52
C HIS A 143 11.48 0.25 -23.41
N GLU A 144 11.82 -0.99 -23.14
CA GLU A 144 11.33 -2.19 -23.82
C GLU A 144 10.10 -2.81 -23.14
N LEU A 145 9.63 -2.22 -22.01
CA LEU A 145 8.52 -2.70 -21.21
C LEU A 145 7.30 -1.81 -21.33
N SER A 146 6.11 -2.40 -21.32
CA SER A 146 4.87 -1.62 -21.18
C SER A 146 4.81 -0.95 -19.80
N GLY A 147 3.98 0.09 -19.64
CA GLY A 147 3.81 0.79 -18.36
C GLY A 147 3.40 -0.15 -17.21
N GLY A 148 2.49 -1.10 -17.48
CA GLY A 148 2.10 -2.12 -16.50
C GLY A 148 3.25 -3.08 -16.15
N MET A 149 4.11 -3.44 -17.10
CA MET A 149 5.30 -4.25 -16.82
C MET A 149 6.30 -3.48 -15.96
N GLN A 150 6.54 -2.20 -16.28
CA GLN A 150 7.40 -1.34 -15.47
C GLN A 150 6.90 -1.22 -14.02
N GLN A 151 5.58 -1.09 -13.84
CA GLN A 151 4.98 -1.02 -12.51
C GLN A 151 5.17 -2.32 -11.73
N ARG A 152 5.01 -3.48 -12.39
CA ARG A 152 5.31 -4.78 -11.77
C ARG A 152 6.78 -4.91 -11.36
N VAL A 153 7.71 -4.41 -12.16
CA VAL A 153 9.14 -4.35 -11.80
C VAL A 153 9.35 -3.48 -10.55
N ALA A 154 8.68 -2.32 -10.46
CA ALA A 154 8.76 -1.45 -9.29
C ALA A 154 8.21 -2.12 -8.01
N ILE A 155 7.14 -2.90 -8.13
CA ILE A 155 6.60 -3.72 -7.04
C ILE A 155 7.59 -4.80 -6.61
N CYS A 156 8.17 -5.55 -7.56
CA CYS A 156 9.21 -6.56 -7.27
C CYS A 156 10.41 -5.93 -6.56
N ARG A 157 10.86 -4.75 -7.01
CA ARG A 157 11.95 -4.00 -6.38
C ARG A 157 11.62 -3.63 -4.94
N ALA A 158 10.41 -3.16 -4.66
CA ALA A 158 9.98 -2.79 -3.32
C ALA A 158 9.88 -4.01 -2.38
N LEU A 159 9.55 -5.18 -2.92
CA LEU A 159 9.39 -6.44 -2.17
C LEU A 159 10.68 -7.24 -2.01
N LEU A 160 11.77 -6.89 -2.71
CA LEU A 160 13.01 -7.68 -2.71
C LEU A 160 13.53 -7.99 -1.31
N LEU A 161 13.56 -6.99 -0.45
CA LEU A 161 14.09 -7.09 0.91
C LEU A 161 13.02 -7.48 1.95
N ASN A 162 11.85 -7.94 1.49
CA ASN A 162 10.74 -8.33 2.36
C ASN A 162 10.37 -7.28 3.42
N PRO A 163 10.05 -6.04 3.03
CA PRO A 163 9.75 -4.98 3.98
C PRO A 163 8.55 -5.36 4.84
N SER A 164 8.53 -4.91 6.09
CA SER A 164 7.40 -5.14 6.99
C SER A 164 6.17 -4.36 6.60
N LEU A 165 6.36 -3.20 5.96
CA LEU A 165 5.32 -2.30 5.48
C LEU A 165 5.58 -1.93 4.03
N LEU A 166 4.55 -2.04 3.19
CA LEU A 166 4.56 -1.62 1.80
C LEU A 166 3.59 -0.46 1.61
N LEU A 167 4.12 0.69 1.23
CA LEU A 167 3.37 1.89 0.91
C LEU A 167 3.23 2.02 -0.61
N MET A 168 2.00 2.16 -1.11
CA MET A 168 1.73 2.26 -2.55
C MET A 168 0.91 3.51 -2.88
N ASP A 169 1.49 4.42 -3.64
CA ASP A 169 0.86 5.69 -4.04
C ASP A 169 0.31 5.59 -5.47
N GLU A 170 -0.99 5.33 -5.62
CA GLU A 170 -1.71 5.20 -6.89
C GLU A 170 -0.96 4.36 -7.94
N PRO A 171 -0.51 3.13 -7.63
CA PRO A 171 0.42 2.39 -8.50
C PRO A 171 -0.17 2.02 -9.85
N PHE A 172 -1.48 2.10 -10.03
CA PHE A 172 -2.17 1.76 -11.27
C PHE A 172 -2.77 2.97 -11.99
N GLY A 173 -2.55 4.20 -11.48
CA GLY A 173 -3.19 5.41 -11.97
C GLY A 173 -2.94 5.72 -13.45
N ALA A 174 -1.77 5.34 -13.97
CA ALA A 174 -1.38 5.57 -15.37
C ALA A 174 -1.82 4.46 -16.34
N LEU A 175 -2.51 3.40 -15.86
CA LEU A 175 -2.90 2.25 -16.67
C LEU A 175 -4.34 2.40 -17.19
N ASP A 176 -4.62 1.83 -18.36
CA ASP A 176 -5.98 1.66 -18.86
C ASP A 176 -6.80 0.70 -17.96
N ILE A 177 -8.13 0.74 -18.09
CA ILE A 177 -9.05 0.02 -17.21
C ILE A 177 -8.78 -1.49 -17.19
N MET A 178 -8.59 -2.13 -18.35
CA MET A 178 -8.40 -3.58 -18.45
C MET A 178 -7.05 -4.02 -17.84
N THR A 179 -6.00 -3.25 -18.11
CA THR A 179 -4.67 -3.49 -17.54
C THR A 179 -4.70 -3.27 -16.01
N ARG A 180 -5.43 -2.27 -15.54
CA ARG A 180 -5.59 -1.96 -14.12
C ARG A 180 -6.26 -3.09 -13.35
N GLU A 181 -7.37 -3.65 -13.85
CA GLU A 181 -8.03 -4.82 -13.26
C GLU A 181 -7.07 -6.02 -13.18
N LYS A 182 -6.40 -6.34 -14.29
CA LYS A 182 -5.41 -7.42 -14.32
C LYS A 182 -4.31 -7.22 -13.30
N MET A 183 -3.81 -5.99 -13.17
CA MET A 183 -2.79 -5.64 -12.17
C MET A 183 -3.28 -5.80 -10.74
N GLY A 184 -4.56 -5.52 -10.45
CA GLY A 184 -5.17 -5.76 -9.15
C GLY A 184 -5.11 -7.25 -8.77
N PHE A 185 -5.47 -8.14 -9.68
CA PHE A 185 -5.38 -9.60 -9.44
C PHE A 185 -3.93 -10.06 -9.27
N GLU A 186 -2.98 -9.55 -10.08
CA GLU A 186 -1.56 -9.87 -9.94
C GLU A 186 -1.00 -9.38 -8.59
N LEU A 187 -1.32 -8.16 -8.18
CA LEU A 187 -0.91 -7.63 -6.88
C LEU A 187 -1.46 -8.48 -5.72
N GLN A 188 -2.72 -8.91 -5.82
CA GLN A 188 -3.31 -9.79 -4.81
C GLN A 188 -2.56 -11.12 -4.68
N LYS A 189 -2.13 -11.73 -5.80
CA LYS A 189 -1.31 -12.95 -5.78
C LYS A 189 0.04 -12.70 -5.10
N ILE A 190 0.73 -11.62 -5.48
CA ILE A 190 2.01 -11.24 -4.89
C ILE A 190 1.87 -11.01 -3.39
N TRP A 191 0.86 -10.25 -2.98
CA TRP A 191 0.59 -9.97 -1.57
C TRP A 191 0.23 -11.23 -0.78
N SER A 192 -0.60 -12.12 -1.34
CA SER A 192 -0.99 -13.38 -0.68
C SER A 192 0.21 -14.29 -0.39
N ALA A 193 1.27 -14.21 -1.21
CA ALA A 193 2.51 -14.97 -1.03
C ALA A 193 3.44 -14.34 0.02
N SER A 194 3.46 -12.99 0.14
CA SER A 194 4.37 -12.27 1.03
C SER A 194 3.77 -11.91 2.39
N ARG A 195 2.44 -11.70 2.43
CA ARG A 195 1.68 -11.29 3.64
C ARG A 195 2.25 -10.06 4.34
N ASN A 196 2.83 -9.13 3.60
CA ASN A 196 3.29 -7.86 4.15
C ASN A 196 2.10 -6.98 4.55
N THR A 197 2.28 -6.08 5.52
CA THR A 197 1.33 -5.01 5.77
C THR A 197 1.34 -4.04 4.59
N VAL A 198 0.17 -3.65 4.09
CA VAL A 198 0.07 -2.74 2.93
C VAL A 198 -0.80 -1.54 3.27
N LEU A 199 -0.30 -0.35 2.99
CA LEU A 199 -1.10 0.87 2.91
C LEU A 199 -1.10 1.35 1.46
N PHE A 200 -2.27 1.25 0.85
CA PHE A 200 -2.49 1.49 -0.58
C PHE A 200 -3.29 2.78 -0.78
N VAL A 201 -2.90 3.61 -1.70
CA VAL A 201 -3.62 4.82 -2.08
C VAL A 201 -4.18 4.65 -3.47
N THR A 202 -5.45 4.92 -3.64
CA THR A 202 -6.11 4.95 -4.94
C THR A 202 -7.31 5.91 -4.96
N HIS A 203 -7.74 6.29 -6.16
CA HIS A 203 -9.03 6.94 -6.40
C HIS A 203 -10.07 5.95 -7.00
N SER A 204 -9.68 4.70 -7.23
CA SER A 204 -10.54 3.65 -7.79
C SER A 204 -11.25 2.87 -6.69
N ILE A 205 -12.58 2.96 -6.65
CA ILE A 205 -13.43 2.21 -5.72
C ILE A 205 -13.27 0.70 -5.96
N THR A 206 -13.19 0.28 -7.23
CA THR A 206 -13.02 -1.13 -7.60
C THR A 206 -11.72 -1.70 -7.03
N GLU A 207 -10.59 -0.97 -7.16
CA GLU A 207 -9.32 -1.38 -6.57
C GLU A 207 -9.41 -1.47 -5.05
N ALA A 208 -10.01 -0.46 -4.40
CA ALA A 208 -10.15 -0.42 -2.96
C ALA A 208 -10.92 -1.66 -2.44
N VAL A 209 -12.07 -1.99 -3.03
CA VAL A 209 -12.87 -3.15 -2.61
C VAL A 209 -12.20 -4.47 -2.98
N LEU A 210 -11.55 -4.55 -4.17
CA LEU A 210 -10.90 -5.78 -4.62
C LEU A 210 -9.71 -6.17 -3.74
N LEU A 211 -8.92 -5.20 -3.28
CA LEU A 211 -7.62 -5.45 -2.66
C LEU A 211 -7.67 -5.43 -1.14
N SER A 212 -8.53 -4.63 -0.52
CA SER A 212 -8.42 -4.28 0.90
C SER A 212 -9.09 -5.28 1.83
N ASP A 213 -8.60 -5.32 3.06
CA ASP A 213 -9.30 -5.83 4.23
C ASP A 213 -10.05 -4.70 4.94
N THR A 214 -9.52 -3.47 4.85
CA THR A 214 -10.14 -2.25 5.39
C THR A 214 -9.96 -1.08 4.42
N ILE A 215 -11.03 -0.31 4.20
CA ILE A 215 -11.02 0.91 3.39
C ILE A 215 -11.23 2.11 4.30
N ILE A 216 -10.32 3.08 4.23
CA ILE A 216 -10.43 4.37 4.91
C ILE A 216 -10.83 5.41 3.87
N VAL A 217 -12.03 5.95 3.99
CA VAL A 217 -12.53 7.02 3.11
C VAL A 217 -12.12 8.36 3.67
N MET A 218 -11.45 9.17 2.85
CA MET A 218 -11.02 10.52 3.22
C MET A 218 -11.96 11.59 2.67
N THR A 219 -12.14 12.67 3.43
CA THR A 219 -12.87 13.88 2.98
C THR A 219 -12.12 14.58 1.85
N ALA A 220 -12.81 15.50 1.15
CA ALA A 220 -12.17 16.51 0.31
C ALA A 220 -11.21 17.37 1.15
N ARG A 221 -10.39 18.20 0.49
CA ARG A 221 -9.36 19.02 1.15
C ARG A 221 -9.97 20.02 2.15
N PRO A 222 -9.49 20.06 3.40
CA PRO A 222 -8.44 19.23 4.00
C PRO A 222 -8.91 17.79 4.25
N GLY A 223 -8.02 16.82 3.96
CA GLY A 223 -8.33 15.40 4.14
C GLY A 223 -8.42 15.00 5.60
N LYS A 224 -9.57 14.44 5.99
CA LYS A 224 -9.84 13.82 7.29
C LYS A 224 -10.35 12.39 7.07
N VAL A 225 -10.34 11.55 8.08
CA VAL A 225 -11.07 10.27 8.02
C VAL A 225 -12.56 10.56 8.07
N LYS A 226 -13.29 10.15 7.02
CA LYS A 226 -14.74 10.23 6.96
C LYS A 226 -15.41 8.95 7.42
N ALA A 227 -14.90 7.81 6.93
CA ALA A 227 -15.44 6.50 7.26
C ALA A 227 -14.33 5.44 7.21
N VAL A 228 -14.49 4.38 7.99
CA VAL A 228 -13.68 3.17 7.95
C VAL A 228 -14.62 2.01 7.61
N ILE A 229 -14.39 1.35 6.49
CA ILE A 229 -15.27 0.30 5.96
C ILE A 229 -14.49 -1.01 5.94
N PRO A 230 -14.86 -2.01 6.75
CA PRO A 230 -14.29 -3.34 6.67
C PRO A 230 -14.77 -4.06 5.41
N VAL A 231 -13.87 -4.81 4.77
CA VAL A 231 -14.16 -5.60 3.57
C VAL A 231 -14.15 -7.07 3.92
N ASP A 232 -15.32 -7.64 4.09
CA ASP A 232 -15.57 -9.02 4.53
C ASP A 232 -15.64 -10.03 3.36
N LEU A 233 -15.12 -9.67 2.19
CA LEU A 233 -15.04 -10.55 1.03
C LEU A 233 -13.95 -11.59 1.21
N PRO A 234 -14.23 -12.88 0.94
CA PRO A 234 -13.22 -13.94 1.03
C PRO A 234 -12.09 -13.76 0.02
N ARG A 235 -10.92 -14.33 0.32
CA ARG A 235 -9.76 -14.39 -0.58
C ARG A 235 -9.49 -15.83 -1.02
N PRO A 236 -8.97 -16.10 -2.22
CA PRO A 236 -8.59 -15.12 -3.25
C PRO A 236 -9.80 -14.52 -3.94
N ARG A 237 -9.74 -13.23 -4.29
CA ARG A 237 -10.76 -12.54 -5.07
C ARG A 237 -10.37 -12.60 -6.55
N ASP A 238 -11.32 -12.96 -7.38
CA ASP A 238 -11.17 -13.16 -8.83
C ASP A 238 -12.19 -12.30 -9.62
N THR A 239 -12.26 -12.52 -10.93
CA THR A 239 -13.20 -11.79 -11.79
C THR A 239 -14.67 -12.01 -11.40
N LYS A 240 -15.03 -13.18 -10.82
CA LYS A 240 -16.38 -13.45 -10.35
C LYS A 240 -16.72 -12.60 -9.13
N THR A 241 -15.73 -12.29 -8.29
CA THR A 241 -15.90 -11.42 -7.13
C THR A 241 -16.41 -10.04 -7.51
N LEU A 242 -16.04 -9.51 -8.68
CA LEU A 242 -16.49 -8.19 -9.16
C LEU A 242 -18.02 -8.14 -9.39
N SER A 243 -18.65 -9.29 -9.66
CA SER A 243 -20.09 -9.42 -9.86
C SER A 243 -20.83 -9.91 -8.61
N ASP A 244 -20.12 -10.11 -7.50
CA ASP A 244 -20.71 -10.53 -6.24
C ASP A 244 -21.58 -9.42 -5.64
N ALA A 245 -22.76 -9.76 -5.13
CA ALA A 245 -23.68 -8.80 -4.54
C ALA A 245 -23.04 -8.04 -3.37
N ARG A 246 -22.19 -8.70 -2.57
CA ARG A 246 -21.47 -8.07 -1.46
C ARG A 246 -20.41 -7.08 -1.95
N PHE A 247 -19.71 -7.41 -3.04
CA PHE A 247 -18.78 -6.47 -3.69
C PHE A 247 -19.51 -5.21 -4.14
N VAL A 248 -20.63 -5.35 -4.81
CA VAL A 248 -21.45 -4.21 -5.29
C VAL A 248 -21.95 -3.34 -4.13
N GLN A 249 -22.42 -3.96 -3.03
CA GLN A 249 -22.82 -3.24 -1.82
C GLN A 249 -21.68 -2.45 -1.20
N LEU A 250 -20.49 -3.06 -1.06
CA LEU A 250 -19.30 -2.38 -0.53
C LEU A 250 -18.86 -1.23 -1.43
N ALA A 251 -18.87 -1.44 -2.75
CA ALA A 251 -18.54 -0.38 -3.71
C ALA A 251 -19.52 0.79 -3.64
N ALA A 252 -20.83 0.51 -3.48
CA ALA A 252 -21.83 1.54 -3.25
C ALA A 252 -21.59 2.30 -1.95
N ALA A 253 -21.33 1.59 -0.83
CA ALA A 253 -21.05 2.22 0.45
C ALA A 253 -19.80 3.15 0.40
N VAL A 254 -18.74 2.75 -0.31
CA VAL A 254 -17.57 3.60 -0.52
C VAL A 254 -17.94 4.82 -1.36
N ARG A 255 -18.71 4.63 -2.46
CA ARG A 255 -19.15 5.71 -3.35
C ARG A 255 -19.98 6.74 -2.60
N ASP A 256 -21.00 6.30 -1.85
CA ASP A 256 -21.88 7.19 -1.09
C ASP A 256 -21.11 8.06 -0.10
N ASN A 257 -20.07 7.49 0.54
CA ASN A 257 -19.19 8.23 1.41
C ASN A 257 -18.30 9.24 0.67
N ILE A 258 -17.96 9.02 -0.59
CA ILE A 258 -17.21 9.98 -1.42
C ILE A 258 -18.15 11.07 -1.94
N GLU A 259 -19.30 10.71 -2.54
CA GLU A 259 -20.23 11.62 -3.22
C GLU A 259 -20.99 12.54 -2.26
N ALA A 260 -21.31 12.11 -1.05
CA ALA A 260 -21.92 12.97 -0.03
C ALA A 260 -21.12 14.26 0.28
N GLN A 261 -19.92 14.41 -0.29
CA GLN A 261 -19.08 15.61 -0.17
C GLN A 261 -19.30 16.64 -1.31
N TRP A 262 -20.06 16.26 -2.35
CA TRP A 262 -20.32 17.15 -3.50
C TRP A 262 -21.65 17.90 -3.39
N VAL A 263 -22.43 17.61 -2.34
CA VAL A 263 -23.80 18.15 -2.14
C VAL A 263 -23.83 19.27 -1.07
N GLU A 264 -22.73 19.52 -0.38
CA GLU A 264 -22.51 20.63 0.56
C GLU A 264 -21.65 21.74 -0.08
#